data_e6d2ab4d132f3f7fbb1da79e953a8864
#
_entry.id   e6d2ab4d132f3f7fbb1da79e953a8864
#
_cell.length_a   1.000
_cell.length_b   1.000
_cell.length_c   1.000
_cell.angle_alpha   90.00
_cell.angle_beta   90.00
_cell.angle_gamma   90.00
#
_symmetry.space_group_name_H-M   'P 1'
#
loop_
_entity.id
_entity.type
_entity.pdbx_description
1 polymer ?
#
loop_
_entity_poly.entity_id
_entity_poly.type
_entity_poly.pdbx_seq_one_letter_code
_entity_poly.pdbx_strand_id
1 'polypeptide(L)'
;MTDSRGQSVMFVNASDYVSTITKLYTDGFTMCVDLTAVDYLLHGGRSVPSDVVAQRFEVVLNLLSISKRERVRVRLQVAEGESVPSLFDIHPSTEAMEREVFDMFGIVFDGHPDLTRILMPEDWEGHPLRKDYSQGRIPVQFKGAAS
;
A
#
# COMPACT_ATOMS: atom_id res chain seq x y z
N MET A 1 9.69 7.34 15.87
CA MET A 1 9.19 8.22 14.80
C MET A 1 10.38 8.93 14.20
N THR A 2 10.54 8.83 12.91
CA THR A 2 11.64 9.48 12.18
C THR A 2 11.08 10.62 11.32
N ASP A 3 11.87 11.67 11.10
CA ASP A 3 11.51 12.74 10.17
C ASP A 3 12.08 12.42 8.78
N SER A 4 11.25 12.49 7.76
CA SER A 4 11.67 12.38 6.37
C SER A 4 11.14 13.58 5.59
N ARG A 5 12.00 14.51 5.26
CA ARG A 5 11.67 15.75 4.53
C ARG A 5 10.58 16.59 5.23
N GLY A 6 10.65 16.74 6.56
CA GLY A 6 9.68 17.47 7.35
C GLY A 6 8.35 16.72 7.60
N GLN A 7 8.32 15.40 7.34
CA GLN A 7 7.15 14.56 7.54
C GLN A 7 7.45 13.48 8.58
N SER A 8 6.58 13.35 9.57
CA SER A 8 6.68 12.27 10.56
C SER A 8 6.45 10.91 9.90
N VAL A 9 7.42 10.01 10.06
CA VAL A 9 7.35 8.64 9.53
C VAL A 9 7.42 7.66 10.70
N MET A 10 6.50 6.71 10.70
CA MET A 10 6.39 5.65 11.70
C MET A 10 6.43 4.29 11.02
N PHE A 11 7.36 3.42 11.45
CA PHE A 11 7.35 2.02 11.08
C PHE A 11 6.59 1.22 12.13
N VAL A 12 5.71 0.34 11.69
CA VAL A 12 4.89 -0.50 12.57
C VAL A 12 5.04 -1.97 12.19
N ASN A 13 4.88 -2.85 13.18
CA ASN A 13 4.80 -4.29 12.97
C ASN A 13 3.35 -4.69 12.66
N ALA A 14 3.16 -5.82 12.00
CA ALA A 14 1.84 -6.33 11.66
C ALA A 14 0.94 -6.53 12.91
N SER A 15 1.53 -6.99 14.02
CA SER A 15 0.82 -7.17 15.30
C SER A 15 0.28 -5.87 15.91
N ASP A 16 0.94 -4.75 15.65
CA ASP A 16 0.63 -3.46 16.25
C ASP A 16 -0.08 -2.52 15.25
N TYR A 17 -0.25 -2.96 14.01
CA TYR A 17 -0.76 -2.11 12.93
C TYR A 17 -2.12 -1.50 13.24
N VAL A 18 -3.13 -2.35 13.50
CA VAL A 18 -4.50 -1.89 13.80
C VAL A 18 -4.55 -1.05 15.07
N SER A 19 -3.87 -1.48 16.14
CA SER A 19 -3.85 -0.74 17.42
C SER A 19 -3.18 0.62 17.29
N THR A 20 -2.12 0.71 16.52
CA THR A 20 -1.42 1.98 16.24
C THR A 20 -2.31 2.94 15.46
N ILE A 21 -2.98 2.45 14.40
CA ILE A 21 -3.89 3.29 13.60
C ILE A 21 -5.09 3.73 14.44
N THR A 22 -5.64 2.87 15.29
CA THR A 22 -6.70 3.24 16.22
C THR A 22 -6.28 4.35 17.19
N LYS A 23 -5.06 4.28 17.73
CA LYS A 23 -4.50 5.35 18.58
C LYS A 23 -4.34 6.66 17.82
N LEU A 24 -3.80 6.62 16.61
CA LEU A 24 -3.66 7.80 15.76
C LEU A 24 -5.02 8.41 15.43
N TYR A 25 -6.03 7.59 15.15
CA TYR A 25 -7.40 8.07 14.93
C TYR A 25 -7.95 8.80 16.16
N THR A 26 -7.81 8.20 17.34
CA THR A 26 -8.24 8.82 18.63
C THR A 26 -7.46 10.11 18.91
N ASP A 27 -6.19 10.17 18.49
CA ASP A 27 -5.33 11.35 18.64
C ASP A 27 -5.58 12.44 17.57
N GLY A 28 -6.60 12.27 16.74
CA GLY A 28 -7.09 13.28 15.81
C GLY A 28 -6.62 13.12 14.36
N PHE A 29 -5.89 12.06 14.01
CA PHE A 29 -5.55 11.74 12.61
C PHE A 29 -6.72 10.98 11.98
N THR A 30 -7.83 11.68 11.76
CA THR A 30 -9.10 11.09 11.33
C THR A 30 -9.26 10.96 9.82
N MET A 31 -8.35 11.53 9.05
CA MET A 31 -8.40 11.46 7.58
C MET A 31 -7.31 10.53 7.05
N CYS A 32 -7.71 9.45 6.39
CA CYS A 32 -6.83 8.67 5.54
C CYS A 32 -6.72 9.37 4.18
N VAL A 33 -5.56 9.93 3.89
CA VAL A 33 -5.31 10.65 2.64
C VAL A 33 -5.01 9.67 1.51
N ASP A 34 -4.22 8.63 1.82
CA ASP A 34 -3.82 7.62 0.85
C ASP A 34 -3.36 6.35 1.56
N LEU A 35 -3.63 5.20 0.92
CA LEU A 35 -3.07 3.90 1.25
C LEU A 35 -2.60 3.26 -0.06
N THR A 36 -1.33 2.91 -0.12
CA THR A 36 -0.71 2.28 -1.29
C THR A 36 0.33 1.24 -0.89
N ALA A 37 0.95 0.61 -1.85
CA ALA A 37 2.04 -0.33 -1.61
C ALA A 37 3.22 -0.10 -2.55
N VAL A 38 4.36 -0.68 -2.19
CA VAL A 38 5.58 -0.69 -2.99
C VAL A 38 6.12 -2.12 -3.04
N ASP A 39 6.53 -2.58 -4.21
CA ASP A 39 7.28 -3.82 -4.39
C ASP A 39 8.77 -3.48 -4.53
N TYR A 40 9.57 -3.93 -3.58
CA TYR A 40 11.02 -3.70 -3.54
C TYR A 40 11.85 -4.86 -4.10
N LEU A 41 11.25 -5.79 -4.84
CA LEU A 41 11.95 -6.97 -5.37
C LEU A 41 13.24 -6.61 -6.10
N LEU A 42 13.23 -5.53 -6.88
CA LEU A 42 14.38 -5.07 -7.67
C LEU A 42 15.18 -3.95 -7.00
N HIS A 43 14.89 -3.64 -5.74
CA HIS A 43 15.53 -2.54 -4.99
C HIS A 43 16.01 -3.02 -3.61
N GLY A 44 17.03 -3.86 -3.61
CA GLY A 44 17.56 -4.49 -2.38
C GLY A 44 18.38 -3.57 -1.45
N GLY A 45 18.75 -2.38 -1.92
CA GLY A 45 19.63 -1.45 -1.17
C GLY A 45 18.90 -0.35 -0.40
N ARG A 46 17.58 -0.47 -0.16
CA ARG A 46 16.84 0.56 0.59
C ARG A 46 17.23 0.60 2.06
N SER A 47 17.26 1.78 2.61
CA SER A 47 17.50 1.98 4.03
C SER A 47 16.19 1.94 4.81
N VAL A 48 16.17 1.12 5.87
CA VAL A 48 15.13 1.10 6.90
C VAL A 48 15.78 1.28 8.27
N PRO A 49 15.05 1.69 9.33
CA PRO A 49 15.58 1.71 10.68
C PRO A 49 16.15 0.37 11.10
N SER A 50 17.15 0.37 11.98
CA SER A 50 17.88 -0.85 12.40
C SER A 50 17.02 -1.89 13.13
N ASP A 51 15.91 -1.44 13.69
CA ASP A 51 14.91 -2.27 14.39
C ASP A 51 13.80 -2.79 13.47
N VAL A 52 13.87 -2.44 12.16
CA VAL A 52 12.89 -2.86 11.15
C VAL A 52 13.51 -3.89 10.22
N VAL A 53 12.86 -5.03 10.09
CA VAL A 53 13.24 -6.05 9.10
C VAL A 53 12.56 -5.74 7.78
N ALA A 54 13.36 -5.34 6.78
CA ALA A 54 12.86 -5.04 5.44
C ALA A 54 12.27 -6.28 4.78
N GLN A 55 11.06 -6.17 4.23
CA GLN A 55 10.38 -7.22 3.47
C GLN A 55 10.24 -6.82 2.00
N ARG A 56 9.77 -7.75 1.17
CA ARG A 56 9.56 -7.50 -0.25
C ARG A 56 8.59 -6.34 -0.50
N PHE A 57 7.45 -6.35 0.17
CA PHE A 57 6.45 -5.30 0.03
C PHE A 57 6.45 -4.36 1.23
N GLU A 58 5.94 -3.19 1.00
CA GLU A 58 5.65 -2.21 2.02
C GLU A 58 4.31 -1.56 1.75
N VAL A 59 3.41 -1.62 2.72
CA VAL A 59 2.17 -0.85 2.70
C VAL A 59 2.44 0.51 3.33
N VAL A 60 2.06 1.57 2.64
CA VAL A 60 2.28 2.96 3.05
C VAL A 60 0.93 3.64 3.23
N LEU A 61 0.68 4.12 4.44
CA LEU A 61 -0.53 4.83 4.82
C LEU A 61 -0.17 6.28 5.18
N ASN A 62 -0.88 7.23 4.60
CA ASN A 62 -0.76 8.65 4.94
C ASN A 62 -2.02 9.13 5.67
N LEU A 63 -1.86 9.54 6.91
CA LEU A 63 -2.92 10.08 7.74
C LEU A 63 -2.73 11.58 7.95
N LEU A 64 -3.85 12.30 8.05
CA LEU A 64 -3.91 13.75 8.26
C LEU A 64 -4.78 14.08 9.47
N SER A 65 -4.25 14.93 10.34
CA SER A 65 -5.01 15.64 11.34
C SER A 65 -5.23 17.08 10.88
N ILE A 66 -6.47 17.45 10.59
CA ILE A 66 -6.81 18.81 10.17
C ILE A 66 -6.67 19.77 11.35
N SER A 67 -7.11 19.35 12.53
CA SER A 67 -7.07 20.19 13.76
C SER A 67 -5.62 20.51 14.19
N LYS A 68 -4.72 19.53 14.10
CA LYS A 68 -3.31 19.71 14.43
C LYS A 68 -2.50 20.27 13.26
N ARG A 69 -3.03 20.22 12.03
CA ARG A 69 -2.30 20.53 10.77
C ARG A 69 -1.05 19.69 10.59
N GLU A 70 -1.14 18.43 10.96
CA GLU A 70 -0.03 17.48 10.94
C GLU A 70 -0.36 16.29 10.07
N ARG A 71 0.67 15.72 9.47
CA ARG A 71 0.63 14.46 8.70
C ARG A 71 1.54 13.43 9.34
N VAL A 72 1.11 12.18 9.31
CA VAL A 72 1.95 11.05 9.66
C VAL A 72 1.90 10.02 8.53
N ARG A 73 3.07 9.49 8.18
CA ARG A 73 3.20 8.36 7.28
C ARG A 73 3.48 7.11 8.09
N VAL A 74 2.61 6.12 7.99
CA VAL A 74 2.80 4.81 8.60
C VAL A 74 3.28 3.84 7.53
N ARG A 75 4.34 3.09 7.82
CA ARG A 75 4.96 2.12 6.92
C ARG A 75 4.96 0.75 7.56
N LEU A 76 4.34 -0.22 6.89
CA LEU A 76 4.25 -1.61 7.31
C LEU A 76 5.01 -2.49 6.32
N GLN A 77 5.95 -3.28 6.83
CA GLN A 77 6.66 -4.27 6.03
C GLN A 77 5.79 -5.51 5.86
N VAL A 78 5.70 -6.03 4.65
CA VAL A 78 4.87 -7.18 4.30
C VAL A 78 5.69 -8.17 3.48
N ALA A 79 5.79 -9.40 3.98
CA ALA A 79 6.44 -10.48 3.25
C ALA A 79 5.56 -10.97 2.09
N GLU A 80 6.17 -11.62 1.12
CA GLU A 80 5.41 -12.26 0.04
C GLU A 80 4.46 -13.32 0.61
N GLY A 81 3.18 -13.27 0.21
CA GLY A 81 2.14 -14.18 0.69
C GLY A 81 1.56 -13.84 2.06
N GLU A 82 2.06 -12.80 2.72
CA GLU A 82 1.52 -12.31 3.98
C GLU A 82 0.30 -11.43 3.73
N SER A 83 -0.71 -11.54 4.59
CA SER A 83 -1.88 -10.67 4.57
C SER A 83 -1.73 -9.50 5.54
N VAL A 84 -2.51 -8.45 5.31
CA VAL A 84 -2.54 -7.24 6.13
C VAL A 84 -3.95 -7.06 6.71
N PRO A 85 -4.12 -6.73 7.98
CA PRO A 85 -5.44 -6.40 8.50
C PRO A 85 -6.05 -5.20 7.76
N SER A 86 -7.33 -5.30 7.37
CA SER A 86 -8.06 -4.17 6.79
C SER A 86 -8.25 -3.06 7.81
N LEU A 87 -8.18 -1.82 7.37
CA LEU A 87 -8.47 -0.63 8.17
C LEU A 87 -9.88 -0.10 7.97
N PHE A 88 -10.73 -0.83 7.26
CA PHE A 88 -12.09 -0.38 6.91
C PHE A 88 -12.92 0.05 8.12
N ASP A 89 -12.82 -0.66 9.23
CA ASP A 89 -13.59 -0.34 10.44
C ASP A 89 -13.15 0.97 11.13
N ILE A 90 -11.90 1.39 10.90
CA ILE A 90 -11.35 2.64 11.47
C ILE A 90 -11.48 3.78 10.45
N HIS A 91 -11.10 3.50 9.21
CA HIS A 91 -11.11 4.43 8.09
C HIS A 91 -11.87 3.82 6.91
N PRO A 92 -13.20 3.98 6.82
CA PRO A 92 -13.99 3.41 5.71
C PRO A 92 -13.53 3.85 4.31
N SER A 93 -12.86 5.00 4.20
CA SER A 93 -12.27 5.48 2.94
C SER A 93 -11.17 4.57 2.38
N THR A 94 -10.62 3.65 3.17
CA THR A 94 -9.62 2.69 2.71
C THR A 94 -10.19 1.58 1.84
N GLU A 95 -11.52 1.42 1.77
CA GLU A 95 -12.18 0.36 1.01
C GLU A 95 -11.63 0.23 -0.42
N ALA A 96 -11.70 1.28 -1.19
CA ALA A 96 -11.22 1.29 -2.58
C ALA A 96 -9.68 1.24 -2.68
N MET A 97 -8.97 1.86 -1.75
CA MET A 97 -7.50 1.89 -1.73
C MET A 97 -6.92 0.49 -1.44
N GLU A 98 -7.50 -0.24 -0.51
CA GLU A 98 -7.11 -1.63 -0.20
C GLU A 98 -7.41 -2.57 -1.37
N ARG A 99 -8.53 -2.38 -2.05
CA ARG A 99 -8.84 -3.12 -3.29
C ARG A 99 -7.82 -2.84 -4.39
N GLU A 100 -7.40 -1.59 -4.55
CA GLU A 100 -6.36 -1.23 -5.51
C GLU A 100 -5.03 -1.94 -5.19
N VAL A 101 -4.61 -1.94 -3.95
CA VAL A 101 -3.39 -2.64 -3.52
C VAL A 101 -3.50 -4.14 -3.74
N PHE A 102 -4.65 -4.74 -3.42
CA PHE A 102 -4.92 -6.14 -3.73
C PHE A 102 -4.85 -6.42 -5.22
N ASP A 103 -5.50 -5.59 -6.03
CA ASP A 103 -5.56 -5.75 -7.48
C ASP A 103 -4.19 -5.62 -8.15
N MET A 104 -3.40 -4.62 -7.74
CA MET A 104 -2.11 -4.30 -8.36
C MET A 104 -0.92 -5.10 -7.83
N PHE A 105 -0.94 -5.52 -6.56
CA PHE A 105 0.19 -6.19 -5.89
C PHE A 105 -0.13 -7.61 -5.39
N GLY A 106 -1.40 -7.97 -5.28
CA GLY A 106 -1.83 -9.26 -4.73
C GLY A 106 -1.75 -9.37 -3.21
N ILE A 107 -1.66 -8.24 -2.48
CA ILE A 107 -1.68 -8.22 -1.03
C ILE A 107 -3.12 -8.37 -0.55
N VAL A 108 -3.39 -9.38 0.27
CA VAL A 108 -4.72 -9.65 0.82
C VAL A 108 -4.93 -8.81 2.07
N PHE A 109 -6.09 -8.17 2.18
CA PHE A 109 -6.51 -7.43 3.35
C PHE A 109 -7.57 -8.21 4.13
N ASP A 110 -7.19 -8.74 5.29
CA ASP A 110 -8.07 -9.52 6.15
C ASP A 110 -9.15 -8.66 6.78
N GLY A 111 -10.41 -9.10 6.69
CA GLY A 111 -11.56 -8.36 7.22
C GLY A 111 -12.09 -7.27 6.29
N HIS A 112 -11.57 -7.15 5.07
CA HIS A 112 -12.15 -6.26 4.06
C HIS A 112 -13.57 -6.69 3.68
N PRO A 113 -14.54 -5.77 3.55
CA PRO A 113 -15.93 -6.13 3.28
C PRO A 113 -16.17 -6.75 1.90
N ASP A 114 -15.36 -6.36 0.90
CA ASP A 114 -15.48 -6.88 -0.47
C ASP A 114 -14.14 -6.71 -1.23
N LEU A 115 -13.22 -7.63 -1.02
CA LEU A 115 -11.89 -7.59 -1.62
C LEU A 115 -11.91 -8.14 -3.06
N THR A 116 -12.47 -7.36 -3.96
CA THR A 116 -12.53 -7.64 -5.40
C THR A 116 -11.64 -6.68 -6.18
N ARG A 117 -11.30 -7.03 -7.43
CA ARG A 117 -10.54 -6.17 -8.32
C ARG A 117 -11.29 -4.86 -8.59
N ILE A 118 -10.57 -3.77 -8.79
CA ILE A 118 -11.13 -2.43 -9.03
C ILE A 118 -10.63 -1.80 -10.34
N LEU A 119 -9.36 -1.99 -10.69
CA LEU A 119 -8.76 -1.42 -11.90
C LEU A 119 -8.69 -2.43 -13.04
N MET A 120 -8.38 -3.68 -12.73
CA MET A 120 -8.32 -4.75 -13.73
C MET A 120 -9.68 -5.46 -13.85
N PRO A 121 -9.99 -6.08 -15.01
CA PRO A 121 -11.14 -6.95 -15.15
C PRO A 121 -11.10 -8.13 -14.14
N GLU A 122 -12.26 -8.63 -13.75
CA GLU A 122 -12.37 -9.73 -12.77
C GLU A 122 -11.65 -11.00 -13.21
N ASP A 123 -11.60 -11.27 -14.52
CA ASP A 123 -10.93 -12.42 -15.13
C ASP A 123 -9.44 -12.19 -15.43
N TRP A 124 -8.89 -11.04 -15.08
CA TRP A 124 -7.47 -10.76 -15.29
C TRP A 124 -6.59 -11.62 -14.38
N GLU A 125 -5.56 -12.23 -14.96
CA GLU A 125 -4.58 -13.03 -14.22
C GLU A 125 -3.34 -12.21 -13.88
N GLY A 126 -2.88 -12.34 -12.64
CA GLY A 126 -1.69 -11.64 -12.13
C GLY A 126 -1.99 -10.24 -11.60
N HIS A 127 -0.93 -9.58 -11.12
CA HIS A 127 -0.97 -8.29 -10.44
C HIS A 127 0.04 -7.33 -11.10
N PRO A 128 -0.44 -6.33 -11.86
CA PRO A 128 0.41 -5.58 -12.82
C PRO A 128 1.52 -4.74 -12.21
N LEU A 129 1.44 -4.32 -10.94
CA LEU A 129 2.50 -3.51 -10.32
C LEU A 129 3.57 -4.33 -9.60
N ARG A 130 3.43 -5.65 -9.55
CA ARG A 130 4.51 -6.52 -9.09
C ARG A 130 5.71 -6.43 -10.05
N LYS A 131 6.92 -6.40 -9.49
CA LYS A 131 8.16 -6.29 -10.28
C LYS A 131 8.52 -7.58 -11.02
N ASP A 132 7.92 -8.71 -10.65
CA ASP A 132 8.01 -10.00 -11.34
C ASP A 132 6.83 -10.26 -12.29
N TYR A 133 5.92 -9.29 -12.45
CA TYR A 133 4.84 -9.38 -13.43
C TYR A 133 5.40 -9.28 -14.86
N SER A 134 5.07 -10.27 -15.69
CA SER A 134 5.49 -10.30 -17.07
C SER A 134 4.76 -9.21 -17.87
N GLN A 135 5.48 -8.16 -18.23
CA GLN A 135 4.99 -7.23 -19.24
C GLN A 135 5.06 -7.93 -20.59
N GLY A 136 3.93 -8.47 -21.03
CA GLY A 136 3.81 -9.00 -22.37
C GLY A 136 4.27 -7.94 -23.37
N ARG A 137 5.19 -8.30 -24.28
CA ARG A 137 5.48 -7.46 -25.43
C ARG A 137 4.20 -7.37 -26.25
N ILE A 138 3.48 -6.24 -26.14
CA ILE A 138 2.42 -5.91 -27.09
C ILE A 138 3.17 -5.56 -28.38
N PRO A 139 3.07 -6.37 -29.47
CA PRO A 139 3.63 -5.98 -30.74
C PRO A 139 2.87 -4.74 -31.22
N VAL A 140 3.50 -3.56 -31.12
CA VAL A 140 2.97 -2.33 -31.71
C VAL A 140 3.13 -2.50 -33.21
N GLN A 141 2.06 -2.91 -33.88
CA GLN A 141 2.00 -2.87 -35.34
C GLN A 141 1.66 -1.44 -35.74
N PHE A 142 2.67 -0.68 -36.12
CA PHE A 142 2.44 0.51 -36.93
C PHE A 142 2.00 0.02 -38.32
N LYS A 143 0.73 0.11 -38.64
CA LYS A 143 0.29 0.09 -40.04
C LYS A 143 0.92 1.32 -40.71
N GLY A 144 2.01 1.12 -41.40
CA GLY A 144 2.53 2.13 -42.31
C GLY A 144 1.39 2.52 -43.24
N ALA A 145 1.13 3.81 -43.37
CA ALA A 145 0.23 4.31 -44.37
C ALA A 145 0.73 3.79 -45.74
N ALA A 146 -0.08 2.96 -46.39
CA ALA A 146 0.16 2.61 -47.76
C ALA A 146 0.07 3.88 -48.59
N SER A 147 1.19 4.32 -49.16
CA SER A 147 1.25 5.33 -50.20
C SER A 147 0.56 4.85 -51.46
#